data_a456c51f21f23dbdf2fffffbb18bee5c
#
_entry.id   a456c51f21f23dbdf2fffffbb18bee5c
#
_cell.length_a   1.000
_cell.length_b   1.000
_cell.length_c   1.000
_cell.angle_alpha   90.00
_cell.angle_beta   90.00
_cell.angle_gamma   90.00
#
_symmetry.space_group_name_H-M   'P 1'
#
loop_
_entity.id
_entity.type
_entity.pdbx_description
1 polymer ?
#
loop_
_entity_poly.entity_id
_entity_poly.type
_entity_poly.pdbx_seq_one_letter_code
_entity_poly.pdbx_strand_id
1 'polypeptide(L)'
;DSRTVGIDTELEQILSFADLYSICGIAKQPFNTVYQMIALLKEHPEYRNDAADFLMMPEYLSYLLTGKRAHEWTNCTTGALCDAHATCWSEIIRSAAELPDSWFTAPLVPPGTALGCLSDTVAAAVGYQAQVILPATHDTGSAYMAIPARDSGAAFLSSGTWSLLGTELTQPITTEAAMKSGFTNEGGYGSTTRFLKNIMGMWMLQCIHKEIDGVYSFAEMAQLAQTSAYPCWIDAADNRFLAPESMLEEVKASLREA
;
A
#
# COMPACT_ATOMS: atom_id res chain seq x y z
N ASP A 1 5.41 4.86 -10.40
CA ASP A 1 4.76 5.73 -11.40
C ASP A 1 5.62 6.97 -11.64
N SER A 2 6.16 7.13 -12.86
CA SER A 2 7.05 8.26 -13.19
C SER A 2 6.37 9.64 -13.16
N ARG A 3 5.03 9.68 -13.25
CA ARG A 3 4.24 10.93 -13.20
C ARG A 3 4.30 11.60 -11.83
N THR A 4 4.59 10.84 -10.79
CA THR A 4 4.60 11.34 -9.41
C THR A 4 5.96 11.91 -8.96
N VAL A 5 6.97 11.88 -9.83
CA VAL A 5 8.30 12.43 -9.51
C VAL A 5 8.18 13.92 -9.20
N GLY A 6 8.61 14.33 -8.00
CA GLY A 6 8.58 15.72 -7.52
C GLY A 6 7.23 16.18 -6.95
N ILE A 7 6.14 15.41 -7.12
CA ILE A 7 4.81 15.78 -6.59
C ILE A 7 4.81 15.80 -5.06
N ASP A 8 5.53 14.90 -4.43
CA ASP A 8 5.69 14.89 -2.97
C ASP A 8 6.32 16.20 -2.46
N THR A 9 7.38 16.67 -3.13
CA THR A 9 8.05 17.93 -2.79
C THR A 9 7.14 19.14 -2.98
N GLU A 10 6.27 19.12 -3.99
CA GLU A 10 5.30 20.19 -4.20
C GLU A 10 4.22 20.21 -3.10
N LEU A 11 3.66 19.04 -2.76
CA LEU A 11 2.69 18.93 -1.67
C LEU A 11 3.29 19.40 -0.35
N GLU A 12 4.57 19.11 -0.08
CA GLU A 12 5.27 19.53 1.13
C GLU A 12 5.43 21.04 1.29
N GLN A 13 5.28 21.83 0.22
CA GLN A 13 5.21 23.30 0.33
C GLN A 13 3.89 23.79 0.96
N ILE A 14 2.85 22.95 0.96
CA ILE A 14 1.50 23.26 1.48
C ILE A 14 1.25 22.52 2.79
N LEU A 15 1.57 21.23 2.83
CA LEU A 15 1.39 20.35 3.97
C LEU A 15 2.67 19.53 4.17
N SER A 16 3.42 19.82 5.24
CA SER A 16 4.67 19.12 5.50
C SER A 16 4.47 17.60 5.60
N PHE A 17 5.48 16.80 5.27
CA PHE A 17 5.35 15.34 5.40
C PHE A 17 5.10 14.92 6.87
N ALA A 18 5.64 15.66 7.83
CA ALA A 18 5.38 15.39 9.24
C ALA A 18 3.91 15.60 9.61
N ASP A 19 3.28 16.67 9.09
CA ASP A 19 1.86 16.93 9.31
C ASP A 19 1.00 15.91 8.56
N LEU A 20 1.32 15.61 7.29
CA LEU A 20 0.65 14.57 6.51
C LEU A 20 0.69 13.22 7.25
N TYR A 21 1.87 12.82 7.72
CA TYR A 21 2.04 11.55 8.45
C TYR A 21 1.28 11.56 9.78
N SER A 22 1.27 12.67 10.50
CA SER A 22 0.54 12.78 11.77
C SER A 22 -0.97 12.54 11.60
N ILE A 23 -1.53 12.87 10.43
CA ILE A 23 -2.93 12.68 10.08
C ILE A 23 -3.17 11.26 9.56
N CYS A 24 -2.46 10.85 8.52
CA CYS A 24 -2.76 9.59 7.81
C CYS A 24 -1.95 8.40 8.31
N GLY A 25 -0.80 8.62 8.96
CA GLY A 25 0.10 7.57 9.42
C GLY A 25 0.79 6.76 8.31
N ILE A 26 0.70 7.19 7.05
CA ILE A 26 1.21 6.43 5.90
C ILE A 26 2.63 6.84 5.54
N ALA A 27 3.53 5.87 5.46
CA ALA A 27 4.89 6.08 5.01
C ALA A 27 4.93 6.64 3.58
N LYS A 28 5.81 7.60 3.31
CA LYS A 28 5.95 8.23 2.01
C LYS A 28 6.45 7.23 0.97
N GLN A 29 5.66 7.07 -0.07
CA GLN A 29 6.02 6.26 -1.24
C GLN A 29 5.59 7.01 -2.51
N PRO A 30 6.37 6.96 -3.59
CA PRO A 30 6.04 7.67 -4.83
C PRO A 30 4.72 7.22 -5.46
N PHE A 31 4.24 6.05 -5.10
CA PHE A 31 2.99 5.47 -5.59
C PHE A 31 1.79 5.68 -4.66
N ASN A 32 1.89 6.44 -3.56
CA ASN A 32 0.70 6.76 -2.78
C ASN A 32 -0.33 7.51 -3.65
N THR A 33 -1.60 7.17 -3.46
CA THR A 33 -2.70 7.67 -4.30
C THR A 33 -2.81 9.19 -4.28
N VAL A 34 -2.51 9.84 -3.16
CA VAL A 34 -2.51 11.31 -3.07
C VAL A 34 -1.62 11.94 -4.13
N TYR A 35 -0.39 11.44 -4.32
CA TYR A 35 0.54 11.96 -5.32
C TYR A 35 0.09 11.63 -6.74
N GLN A 36 -0.48 10.43 -6.95
CA GLN A 36 -1.02 10.03 -8.25
C GLN A 36 -2.19 10.93 -8.68
N MET A 37 -3.08 11.28 -7.75
CA MET A 37 -4.23 12.17 -8.03
C MET A 37 -3.80 13.59 -8.35
N ILE A 38 -2.82 14.13 -7.61
CA ILE A 38 -2.24 15.44 -7.91
C ILE A 38 -1.61 15.44 -9.32
N ALA A 39 -0.78 14.43 -9.62
CA ALA A 39 -0.17 14.28 -10.94
C ALA A 39 -1.22 14.18 -12.05
N LEU A 40 -2.28 13.39 -11.82
CA LEU A 40 -3.39 13.23 -12.77
C LEU A 40 -4.09 14.55 -13.06
N LEU A 41 -4.39 15.34 -12.02
CA LEU A 41 -5.06 16.64 -12.20
C LEU A 41 -4.17 17.71 -12.85
N LYS A 42 -2.85 17.57 -12.78
CA LYS A 42 -1.92 18.42 -13.53
C LYS A 42 -1.90 18.07 -15.03
N GLU A 43 -1.93 16.78 -15.32
CA GLU A 43 -1.95 16.27 -16.69
C GLU A 43 -3.32 16.46 -17.35
N HIS A 44 -4.39 16.30 -16.56
CA HIS A 44 -5.80 16.32 -16.97
C HIS A 44 -6.63 17.24 -16.07
N PRO A 45 -6.45 18.55 -16.12
CA PRO A 45 -7.19 19.50 -15.27
C PRO A 45 -8.71 19.46 -15.49
N GLU A 46 -9.16 19.03 -16.66
CA GLU A 46 -10.58 18.84 -16.99
C GLU A 46 -11.26 17.82 -16.07
N TYR A 47 -10.55 16.80 -15.58
CA TYR A 47 -11.12 15.78 -14.68
C TYR A 47 -11.63 16.37 -13.36
N ARG A 48 -11.16 17.55 -12.98
CA ARG A 48 -11.70 18.26 -11.81
C ARG A 48 -13.22 18.45 -11.88
N ASN A 49 -13.73 18.67 -13.10
CA ASN A 49 -15.15 18.91 -13.34
C ASN A 49 -15.88 17.71 -14.00
N ASP A 50 -15.16 16.94 -14.81
CA ASP A 50 -15.74 15.89 -15.63
C ASP A 50 -15.79 14.52 -14.92
N ALA A 51 -14.89 14.27 -13.96
CA ALA A 51 -14.92 13.05 -13.18
C ALA A 51 -15.89 13.19 -11.98
N ALA A 52 -16.79 12.22 -11.86
CA ALA A 52 -17.81 12.21 -10.81
C ALA A 52 -17.33 11.56 -9.50
N ASP A 53 -16.31 10.70 -9.58
CA ASP A 53 -15.77 9.93 -8.46
C ASP A 53 -14.45 9.28 -8.88
N PHE A 54 -13.70 8.72 -7.92
CA PHE A 54 -12.62 7.80 -8.22
C PHE A 54 -12.88 6.46 -7.54
N LEU A 55 -12.31 5.38 -8.06
CA LEU A 55 -12.36 4.06 -7.47
C LEU A 55 -10.98 3.42 -7.57
N MET A 56 -10.52 2.83 -6.49
CA MET A 56 -9.35 1.95 -6.56
C MET A 56 -9.69 0.68 -7.32
N MET A 57 -8.71 -0.02 -7.86
CA MET A 57 -8.96 -1.14 -8.77
C MET A 57 -9.91 -2.21 -8.22
N PRO A 58 -9.79 -2.68 -6.95
CA PRO A 58 -10.74 -3.66 -6.40
C PRO A 58 -12.17 -3.11 -6.30
N GLU A 59 -12.30 -1.82 -6.00
CA GLU A 59 -13.58 -1.13 -5.90
C GLU A 59 -14.23 -0.98 -7.28
N TYR A 60 -13.42 -0.65 -8.29
CA TYR A 60 -13.89 -0.59 -9.67
C TYR A 60 -14.38 -1.95 -10.17
N LEU A 61 -13.67 -3.03 -9.88
CA LEU A 61 -14.13 -4.38 -10.22
C LEU A 61 -15.46 -4.72 -9.51
N SER A 62 -15.59 -4.36 -8.24
CA SER A 62 -16.82 -4.55 -7.48
C SER A 62 -17.97 -3.70 -8.04
N TYR A 63 -17.67 -2.47 -8.49
CA TYR A 63 -18.64 -1.62 -9.19
C TYR A 63 -19.11 -2.26 -10.51
N LEU A 64 -18.21 -2.81 -11.32
CA LEU A 64 -18.58 -3.51 -12.56
C LEU A 64 -19.51 -4.71 -12.31
N LEU A 65 -19.32 -5.40 -11.18
CA LEU A 65 -20.18 -6.52 -10.79
C LEU A 65 -21.56 -6.10 -10.32
N THR A 66 -21.67 -4.97 -9.60
CA THR A 66 -22.89 -4.61 -8.86
C THR A 66 -23.58 -3.33 -9.32
N GLY A 67 -22.86 -2.47 -10.02
CA GLY A 67 -23.28 -1.09 -10.31
C GLY A 67 -23.22 -0.15 -9.09
N LYS A 68 -22.71 -0.60 -7.94
CA LYS A 68 -22.64 0.18 -6.71
C LYS A 68 -21.21 0.61 -6.42
N ARG A 69 -21.03 1.85 -5.97
CA ARG A 69 -19.74 2.43 -5.57
C ARG A 69 -19.60 2.37 -4.06
N ALA A 70 -18.42 1.98 -3.59
CA ALA A 70 -18.00 2.10 -2.22
C ALA A 70 -16.47 2.09 -2.18
N HIS A 71 -15.90 2.73 -1.17
CA HIS A 71 -14.47 2.72 -0.86
C HIS A 71 -14.23 1.77 0.30
N GLU A 72 -13.28 0.85 0.16
CA GLU A 72 -12.98 -0.11 1.20
C GLU A 72 -11.79 0.35 2.03
N TRP A 73 -11.99 0.42 3.34
CA TRP A 73 -11.09 1.04 4.31
C TRP A 73 -9.64 0.55 4.22
N THR A 74 -9.42 -0.77 4.16
CA THR A 74 -8.05 -1.32 4.22
C THR A 74 -7.18 -0.91 3.04
N ASN A 75 -7.80 -0.72 1.86
CA ASN A 75 -7.11 -0.29 0.66
C ASN A 75 -7.01 1.24 0.60
N CYS A 76 -8.08 1.96 0.94
CA CYS A 76 -8.09 3.42 0.88
C CYS A 76 -7.06 4.07 1.79
N THR A 77 -6.79 3.49 2.97
CA THR A 77 -5.77 4.01 3.89
C THR A 77 -4.37 4.05 3.27
N THR A 78 -4.02 3.09 2.39
CA THR A 78 -2.70 3.06 1.75
C THR A 78 -2.42 4.26 0.85
N GLY A 79 -3.48 4.97 0.46
CA GLY A 79 -3.43 6.12 -0.43
C GLY A 79 -2.95 7.43 0.18
N ALA A 80 -2.73 7.48 1.50
CA ALA A 80 -2.42 8.68 2.27
C ALA A 80 -3.48 9.80 2.13
N LEU A 81 -4.77 9.42 2.06
CA LEU A 81 -5.91 10.34 1.93
C LEU A 81 -6.87 10.25 3.12
N CYS A 82 -6.71 9.24 3.98
CA CYS A 82 -7.56 9.01 5.13
C CYS A 82 -6.96 9.61 6.41
N ASP A 83 -7.82 10.00 7.32
CA ASP A 83 -7.45 10.27 8.71
C ASP A 83 -7.43 8.93 9.47
N ALA A 84 -6.25 8.52 9.94
CA ALA A 84 -6.06 7.23 10.61
C ALA A 84 -6.78 7.15 11.96
N HIS A 85 -6.99 8.29 12.63
CA HIS A 85 -7.62 8.37 13.95
C HIS A 85 -9.15 8.48 13.88
N ALA A 86 -9.65 9.20 12.85
CA ALA A 86 -11.09 9.45 12.67
C ALA A 86 -11.78 8.42 11.79
N THR A 87 -11.05 7.53 11.13
CA THR A 87 -11.56 6.50 10.21
C THR A 87 -12.44 7.12 9.12
N CYS A 88 -11.96 8.18 8.49
CA CYS A 88 -12.64 8.91 7.42
C CYS A 88 -11.64 9.47 6.42
N TRP A 89 -12.16 10.03 5.32
CA TRP A 89 -11.35 10.85 4.42
C TRP A 89 -10.88 12.12 5.12
N SER A 90 -9.60 12.45 5.04
CA SER A 90 -9.06 13.68 5.62
C SER A 90 -9.39 14.89 4.75
N GLU A 91 -10.19 15.81 5.29
CA GLU A 91 -10.47 17.08 4.63
C GLU A 91 -9.20 17.94 4.48
N ILE A 92 -8.32 17.93 5.49
CA ILE A 92 -7.05 18.67 5.46
C ILE A 92 -6.19 18.20 4.30
N ILE A 93 -6.01 16.89 4.13
CA ILE A 93 -5.16 16.33 3.06
C ILE A 93 -5.80 16.58 1.70
N ARG A 94 -7.11 16.36 1.55
CA ARG A 94 -7.81 16.59 0.28
C ARG A 94 -7.72 18.05 -0.14
N SER A 95 -7.89 18.99 0.81
CA SER A 95 -7.76 20.42 0.57
C SER A 95 -6.35 20.82 0.18
N ALA A 96 -5.33 20.32 0.90
CA ALA A 96 -3.91 20.58 0.57
C ALA A 96 -3.51 20.03 -0.80
N ALA A 97 -4.07 18.90 -1.21
CA ALA A 97 -3.88 18.27 -2.51
C ALA A 97 -4.81 18.83 -3.60
N GLU A 98 -5.65 19.81 -3.27
CA GLU A 98 -6.65 20.42 -4.16
C GLU A 98 -7.57 19.41 -4.87
N LEU A 99 -7.94 18.33 -4.20
CA LEU A 99 -8.79 17.29 -4.76
C LEU A 99 -10.27 17.67 -4.69
N PRO A 100 -11.07 17.42 -5.75
CA PRO A 100 -12.50 17.73 -5.74
C PRO A 100 -13.26 16.89 -4.71
N ASP A 101 -14.12 17.52 -3.92
CA ASP A 101 -14.97 16.83 -2.94
C ASP A 101 -15.93 15.82 -3.59
N SER A 102 -16.33 16.07 -4.83
CA SER A 102 -17.18 15.17 -5.62
C SER A 102 -16.59 13.77 -5.79
N TRP A 103 -15.27 13.63 -5.73
CA TRP A 103 -14.60 12.34 -5.88
C TRP A 103 -14.69 11.44 -4.65
N PHE A 104 -15.16 11.95 -3.53
CA PHE A 104 -15.21 11.26 -2.23
C PHE A 104 -16.65 11.07 -1.74
N THR A 105 -17.61 11.01 -2.67
CA THR A 105 -19.05 10.89 -2.33
C THR A 105 -19.52 9.47 -2.07
N ALA A 106 -18.82 8.47 -2.61
CA ALA A 106 -19.11 7.08 -2.30
C ALA A 106 -18.76 6.77 -0.83
N PRO A 107 -19.54 5.90 -0.16
CA PRO A 107 -19.30 5.60 1.26
C PRO A 107 -17.96 4.88 1.46
N LEU A 108 -17.22 5.28 2.50
CA LEU A 108 -16.06 4.56 3.00
C LEU A 108 -16.54 3.49 3.97
N VAL A 109 -16.28 2.22 3.66
CA VAL A 109 -16.86 1.08 4.37
C VAL A 109 -15.78 0.12 4.89
N PRO A 110 -16.05 -0.60 5.99
CA PRO A 110 -15.14 -1.61 6.49
C PRO A 110 -15.14 -2.88 5.62
N PRO A 111 -14.08 -3.69 5.69
CA PRO A 111 -14.07 -5.02 5.09
C PRO A 111 -15.19 -5.90 5.67
N GLY A 112 -15.72 -6.81 4.88
CA GLY A 112 -16.89 -7.62 5.21
C GLY A 112 -18.22 -6.98 4.83
N THR A 113 -18.22 -5.77 4.28
CA THR A 113 -19.45 -5.08 3.85
C THR A 113 -20.07 -5.76 2.65
N ALA A 114 -21.37 -6.07 2.75
CA ALA A 114 -22.17 -6.57 1.64
C ALA A 114 -22.53 -5.40 0.71
N LEU A 115 -21.88 -5.30 -0.42
CA LEU A 115 -22.10 -4.21 -1.39
C LEU A 115 -23.45 -4.34 -2.10
N GLY A 116 -23.86 -5.55 -2.36
CA GLY A 116 -25.15 -5.90 -2.97
C GLY A 116 -25.07 -7.12 -3.86
N CYS A 117 -26.14 -7.42 -4.56
CA CYS A 117 -26.16 -8.51 -5.51
C CYS A 117 -25.49 -8.14 -6.85
N LEU A 118 -25.13 -9.17 -7.62
CA LEU A 118 -24.71 -8.96 -9.01
C LEU A 118 -25.78 -8.17 -9.76
N SER A 119 -25.36 -7.30 -10.66
CA SER A 119 -26.28 -6.63 -11.57
C SER A 119 -26.99 -7.66 -12.47
N ASP A 120 -28.20 -7.34 -12.95
CA ASP A 120 -28.98 -8.26 -13.79
C ASP A 120 -28.18 -8.73 -15.02
N THR A 121 -27.41 -7.83 -15.62
CA THR A 121 -26.56 -8.14 -16.77
C THR A 121 -25.49 -9.17 -16.43
N VAL A 122 -24.81 -8.99 -15.30
CA VAL A 122 -23.76 -9.92 -14.85
C VAL A 122 -24.38 -11.26 -14.44
N ALA A 123 -25.46 -11.23 -13.66
CA ALA A 123 -26.16 -12.44 -13.23
C ALA A 123 -26.65 -13.28 -14.43
N ALA A 124 -27.19 -12.63 -15.47
CA ALA A 124 -27.61 -13.32 -16.70
C ALA A 124 -26.40 -13.92 -17.45
N ALA A 125 -25.27 -13.23 -17.49
CA ALA A 125 -24.06 -13.70 -18.18
C ALA A 125 -23.43 -14.92 -17.50
N VAL A 126 -23.43 -14.98 -16.14
CA VAL A 126 -22.86 -16.11 -15.39
C VAL A 126 -23.87 -17.21 -15.06
N GLY A 127 -25.17 -16.96 -15.24
CA GLY A 127 -26.25 -17.92 -15.06
C GLY A 127 -26.68 -18.12 -13.60
N TYR A 128 -26.26 -17.28 -12.64
CA TYR A 128 -26.70 -17.32 -11.24
C TYR A 128 -26.65 -15.92 -10.60
N GLN A 129 -27.35 -15.78 -9.49
CA GLN A 129 -27.31 -14.58 -8.67
C GLN A 129 -26.43 -14.84 -7.43
N ALA A 130 -25.60 -13.82 -7.06
CA ALA A 130 -24.75 -13.88 -5.90
C ALA A 130 -24.67 -12.51 -5.22
N GLN A 131 -24.40 -12.51 -3.91
CA GLN A 131 -24.09 -11.30 -3.16
C GLN A 131 -22.58 -11.01 -3.26
N VAL A 132 -22.21 -9.77 -3.54
CA VAL A 132 -20.85 -9.29 -3.55
C VAL A 132 -20.52 -8.73 -2.17
N ILE A 133 -19.52 -9.31 -1.54
CA ILE A 133 -19.01 -8.87 -0.23
C ILE A 133 -17.60 -8.36 -0.43
N LEU A 134 -17.31 -7.15 0.05
CA LEU A 134 -15.96 -6.58 0.01
C LEU A 134 -15.09 -7.28 1.06
N PRO A 135 -14.02 -7.99 0.69
CA PRO A 135 -13.02 -8.44 1.65
C PRO A 135 -12.18 -7.26 2.15
N ALA A 136 -11.12 -7.50 2.92
CA ALA A 136 -10.02 -6.55 3.02
C ALA A 136 -9.35 -6.50 1.63
N THR A 137 -9.65 -5.45 0.84
CA THR A 137 -9.27 -5.39 -0.57
C THR A 137 -7.79 -5.06 -0.78
N HIS A 138 -7.10 -4.57 0.24
CA HIS A 138 -5.65 -4.62 0.28
C HIS A 138 -5.20 -6.06 0.57
N ASP A 139 -4.42 -6.66 -0.32
CA ASP A 139 -4.01 -8.08 -0.24
C ASP A 139 -3.32 -8.43 1.08
N THR A 140 -2.43 -7.57 1.58
CA THR A 140 -1.80 -7.72 2.90
C THR A 140 -2.83 -7.66 4.04
N GLY A 141 -3.91 -6.87 3.90
CA GLY A 141 -5.02 -6.85 4.84
C GLY A 141 -5.70 -8.21 4.94
N SER A 142 -5.99 -8.82 3.80
CA SER A 142 -6.55 -10.17 3.74
C SER A 142 -5.55 -11.23 4.24
N ALA A 143 -4.26 -11.08 3.95
CA ALA A 143 -3.23 -11.99 4.43
C ALA A 143 -3.13 -11.99 5.96
N TYR A 144 -3.16 -10.81 6.60
CA TYR A 144 -3.15 -10.68 8.06
C TYR A 144 -4.37 -11.36 8.70
N MET A 145 -5.57 -11.18 8.11
CA MET A 145 -6.79 -11.87 8.56
C MET A 145 -6.66 -13.39 8.53
N ALA A 146 -5.90 -13.95 7.59
CA ALA A 146 -5.75 -15.39 7.42
C ALA A 146 -4.71 -16.00 8.38
N ILE A 147 -3.90 -15.18 9.08
CA ILE A 147 -2.87 -15.68 9.99
C ILE A 147 -3.51 -16.14 11.30
N PRO A 148 -3.32 -17.40 11.74
CA PRO A 148 -3.86 -17.91 12.99
C PRO A 148 -3.04 -17.40 14.19
N ALA A 149 -3.07 -16.08 14.43
CA ALA A 149 -2.40 -15.46 15.57
C ALA A 149 -2.98 -15.99 16.89
N ARG A 150 -2.12 -16.23 17.87
CA ARG A 150 -2.53 -16.76 19.19
C ARG A 150 -2.74 -15.66 20.23
N ASP A 151 -2.16 -14.51 20.00
CA ASP A 151 -2.24 -13.36 20.91
C ASP A 151 -2.09 -12.03 20.14
N SER A 152 -2.41 -10.95 20.81
CA SER A 152 -2.33 -9.58 20.26
C SER A 152 -0.90 -9.03 20.14
N GLY A 153 0.10 -9.73 20.64
CA GLY A 153 1.51 -9.35 20.55
C GLY A 153 2.23 -10.01 19.37
N ALA A 154 1.50 -10.73 18.51
CA ALA A 154 2.08 -11.40 17.36
C ALA A 154 2.64 -10.37 16.35
N ALA A 155 3.86 -10.62 15.89
CA ALA A 155 4.41 -9.95 14.73
C ALA A 155 4.15 -10.79 13.47
N PHE A 156 3.77 -10.14 12.40
CA PHE A 156 3.43 -10.76 11.12
C PHE A 156 4.46 -10.40 10.07
N LEU A 157 4.85 -11.37 9.26
CA LEU A 157 5.69 -11.15 8.09
C LEU A 157 4.95 -11.67 6.84
N SER A 158 4.43 -10.74 6.04
CA SER A 158 3.95 -11.06 4.70
C SER A 158 5.12 -10.95 3.73
N SER A 159 5.66 -12.10 3.32
CA SER A 159 6.86 -12.16 2.48
C SER A 159 6.49 -12.51 1.04
N GLY A 160 6.63 -11.53 0.16
CA GLY A 160 6.45 -11.62 -1.28
C GLY A 160 7.57 -10.86 -2.00
N THR A 161 7.27 -10.23 -3.12
CA THR A 161 8.16 -9.29 -3.80
C THR A 161 8.63 -8.22 -2.81
N TRP A 162 7.69 -7.63 -2.07
CA TRP A 162 7.92 -6.89 -0.84
C TRP A 162 7.76 -7.82 0.37
N SER A 163 8.44 -7.52 1.45
CA SER A 163 8.19 -8.11 2.76
C SER A 163 7.62 -7.04 3.68
N LEU A 164 6.44 -7.29 4.22
CA LEU A 164 5.74 -6.38 5.13
C LEU A 164 5.80 -6.97 6.54
N LEU A 165 6.63 -6.37 7.38
CA LEU A 165 6.80 -6.79 8.78
C LEU A 165 6.07 -5.83 9.70
N GLY A 166 5.17 -6.33 10.53
CA GLY A 166 4.42 -5.49 11.47
C GLY A 166 3.56 -6.26 12.45
N THR A 167 2.61 -5.55 13.03
CA THR A 167 1.65 -6.08 13.99
C THR A 167 0.30 -5.40 13.81
N GLU A 168 -0.76 -5.97 14.38
CA GLU A 168 -2.06 -5.31 14.49
C GLU A 168 -2.20 -4.58 15.81
N LEU A 169 -2.66 -3.33 15.74
CA LEU A 169 -2.90 -2.45 16.89
C LEU A 169 -4.36 -2.03 16.92
N THR A 170 -4.82 -1.64 18.11
CA THR A 170 -6.17 -1.04 18.27
C THR A 170 -6.21 0.45 17.94
N GLN A 171 -5.05 1.11 17.88
CA GLN A 171 -4.91 2.53 17.55
C GLN A 171 -3.67 2.75 16.69
N PRO A 172 -3.66 3.70 15.77
CA PRO A 172 -2.49 4.03 14.96
C PRO A 172 -1.39 4.69 15.79
N ILE A 173 -0.14 4.48 15.38
CA ILE A 173 1.04 5.15 15.94
C ILE A 173 1.58 6.12 14.89
N THR A 174 1.24 7.39 15.00
CA THR A 174 1.62 8.44 14.05
C THR A 174 2.72 9.37 14.60
N THR A 175 3.56 8.85 15.48
CA THR A 175 4.65 9.63 16.10
C THR A 175 5.78 9.90 15.11
N GLU A 176 6.56 10.96 15.40
CA GLU A 176 7.77 11.29 14.62
C GLU A 176 8.77 10.12 14.57
N ALA A 177 8.89 9.36 15.66
CA ALA A 177 9.74 8.17 15.71
C ALA A 177 9.28 7.08 14.74
N ALA A 178 7.97 6.81 14.68
CA ALA A 178 7.40 5.86 13.74
C ALA A 178 7.61 6.32 12.29
N MET A 179 7.38 7.60 12.00
CA MET A 179 7.61 8.22 10.70
C MET A 179 9.07 8.06 10.25
N LYS A 180 10.03 8.47 11.10
CA LYS A 180 11.47 8.38 10.79
C LYS A 180 11.95 6.94 10.62
N SER A 181 11.30 5.99 11.28
CA SER A 181 11.60 4.57 11.14
C SER A 181 10.93 3.92 9.91
N GLY A 182 10.14 4.68 9.14
CA GLY A 182 9.48 4.21 7.92
C GLY A 182 8.29 3.26 8.18
N PHE A 183 7.67 3.35 9.37
CA PHE A 183 6.45 2.60 9.64
C PHE A 183 5.23 3.25 9.00
N THR A 184 4.27 2.43 8.62
CA THR A 184 2.98 2.84 8.04
C THR A 184 1.83 2.29 8.88
N ASN A 185 0.69 3.01 8.91
CA ASN A 185 -0.51 2.65 9.66
C ASN A 185 -1.65 2.40 8.67
N GLU A 186 -1.83 1.18 8.25
CA GLU A 186 -2.85 0.80 7.28
C GLU A 186 -4.08 0.24 7.99
N GLY A 187 -5.25 0.49 7.43
CA GLY A 187 -6.50 -0.07 7.97
C GLY A 187 -6.49 -1.59 7.99
N GLY A 188 -6.90 -2.17 9.12
CA GLY A 188 -7.07 -3.59 9.31
C GLY A 188 -8.54 -4.01 9.34
N TYR A 189 -8.79 -5.30 9.55
CA TYR A 189 -10.12 -5.86 9.76
C TYR A 189 -10.58 -5.57 11.20
N GLY A 190 -11.90 -5.38 11.39
CA GLY A 190 -12.45 -5.17 12.73
C GLY A 190 -12.00 -3.87 13.41
N SER A 191 -11.76 -2.81 12.64
CA SER A 191 -11.29 -1.51 13.13
C SER A 191 -9.90 -1.54 13.76
N THR A 192 -9.06 -2.50 13.37
CA THR A 192 -7.65 -2.53 13.74
C THR A 192 -6.81 -1.66 12.80
N THR A 193 -5.59 -1.39 13.22
CA THR A 193 -4.55 -0.75 12.41
C THR A 193 -3.40 -1.74 12.22
N ARG A 194 -3.02 -1.98 10.97
CA ARG A 194 -1.80 -2.71 10.64
C ARG A 194 -0.63 -1.74 10.70
N PHE A 195 0.12 -1.81 11.78
CA PHE A 195 1.34 -1.03 11.96
C PHE A 195 2.51 -1.84 11.44
N LEU A 196 3.01 -1.48 10.27
CA LEU A 196 3.99 -2.30 9.56
C LEU A 196 5.05 -1.45 8.84
N LYS A 197 6.13 -2.10 8.45
CA LYS A 197 7.19 -1.53 7.62
C LYS A 197 7.37 -2.36 6.36
N ASN A 198 7.46 -1.69 5.23
CA ASN A 198 7.84 -2.29 3.96
C ASN A 198 9.35 -2.53 3.94
N ILE A 199 9.75 -3.74 3.57
CA ILE A 199 11.13 -4.15 3.40
C ILE A 199 11.27 -4.70 1.98
N MET A 200 12.42 -4.49 1.34
CA MET A 200 12.69 -4.87 -0.06
C MET A 200 12.79 -6.39 -0.29
N GLY A 201 12.11 -7.19 0.43
CA GLY A 201 11.93 -8.64 0.40
C GLY A 201 12.57 -9.44 -0.74
N MET A 202 11.77 -10.29 -1.36
CA MET A 202 12.22 -11.20 -2.44
C MET A 202 12.60 -10.46 -3.74
N TRP A 203 12.24 -9.20 -3.90
CA TRP A 203 12.60 -8.40 -5.07
C TRP A 203 14.10 -8.40 -5.33
N MET A 204 14.91 -8.17 -4.29
CA MET A 204 16.38 -8.20 -4.42
C MET A 204 16.89 -9.54 -4.94
N LEU A 205 16.37 -10.64 -4.38
CA LEU A 205 16.76 -12.00 -4.82
C LEU A 205 16.28 -12.29 -6.24
N GLN A 206 15.09 -11.83 -6.62
CA GLN A 206 14.57 -11.98 -7.98
C GLN A 206 15.43 -11.23 -9.01
N CYS A 207 15.84 -10.00 -8.69
CA CYS A 207 16.75 -9.24 -9.55
C CYS A 207 18.10 -9.93 -9.69
N ILE A 208 18.72 -10.32 -8.58
CA ILE A 208 20.02 -11.03 -8.60
C ILE A 208 19.90 -12.34 -9.40
N HIS A 209 18.86 -13.14 -9.14
CA HIS A 209 18.62 -14.38 -9.87
C HIS A 209 18.55 -14.16 -11.39
N LYS A 210 17.87 -13.08 -11.81
CA LYS A 210 17.79 -12.72 -13.23
C LYS A 210 19.14 -12.25 -13.78
N GLU A 211 19.90 -11.48 -13.04
CA GLU A 211 21.21 -10.94 -13.47
C GLU A 211 22.27 -12.04 -13.60
N ILE A 212 22.15 -13.14 -12.84
CA ILE A 212 23.03 -14.32 -12.94
C ILE A 212 22.49 -15.40 -13.88
N ASP A 213 21.52 -15.05 -14.75
CA ASP A 213 20.89 -15.98 -15.71
C ASP A 213 20.35 -17.28 -15.08
N GLY A 214 19.91 -17.22 -13.82
CA GLY A 214 19.33 -18.36 -13.10
C GLY A 214 20.30 -19.51 -12.85
N VAL A 215 21.60 -19.24 -12.79
CA VAL A 215 22.67 -20.27 -12.53
C VAL A 215 22.39 -21.06 -11.26
N TYR A 216 21.77 -20.43 -10.24
CA TYR A 216 21.31 -21.07 -9.02
C TYR A 216 19.79 -20.95 -8.90
N SER A 217 19.11 -22.02 -8.55
CA SER A 217 17.70 -21.96 -8.13
C SER A 217 17.56 -21.18 -6.81
N PHE A 218 16.37 -20.68 -6.50
CA PHE A 218 16.11 -20.02 -5.22
C PHE A 218 16.41 -20.89 -4.00
N ALA A 219 16.18 -22.21 -4.11
CA ALA A 219 16.50 -23.16 -3.06
C ALA A 219 18.03 -23.27 -2.83
N GLU A 220 18.81 -23.34 -3.91
CA GLU A 220 20.28 -23.34 -3.82
C GLU A 220 20.81 -22.01 -3.27
N MET A 221 20.26 -20.87 -3.67
CA MET A 221 20.61 -19.56 -3.10
C MET A 221 20.36 -19.53 -1.60
N ALA A 222 19.22 -20.07 -1.14
CA ALA A 222 18.91 -20.18 0.29
C ALA A 222 19.89 -21.09 1.05
N GLN A 223 20.30 -22.22 0.46
CA GLN A 223 21.33 -23.11 1.03
C GLN A 223 22.70 -22.43 1.12
N LEU A 224 23.10 -21.72 0.07
CA LEU A 224 24.35 -20.93 0.08
C LEU A 224 24.34 -19.88 1.16
N ALA A 225 23.21 -19.17 1.35
CA ALA A 225 23.05 -18.18 2.42
C ALA A 225 23.18 -18.80 3.81
N GLN A 226 22.57 -19.98 4.05
CA GLN A 226 22.67 -20.69 5.34
C GLN A 226 24.11 -21.12 5.67
N THR A 227 24.92 -21.43 4.67
CA THR A 227 26.32 -21.89 4.85
C THR A 227 27.31 -20.73 4.79
N SER A 228 26.88 -19.54 4.44
CA SER A 228 27.75 -18.37 4.35
C SER A 228 28.22 -17.93 5.74
N ALA A 229 29.53 -17.78 5.87
CA ALA A 229 30.16 -17.18 7.07
C ALA A 229 30.42 -15.67 6.89
N TYR A 230 29.83 -15.02 5.90
CA TYR A 230 30.04 -13.60 5.63
C TYR A 230 29.44 -12.76 6.77
N PRO A 231 30.22 -11.90 7.44
CA PRO A 231 29.80 -11.30 8.69
C PRO A 231 29.02 -9.98 8.54
N CYS A 232 28.68 -9.56 7.33
CA CYS A 232 28.05 -8.28 7.07
C CYS A 232 26.55 -8.41 6.79
N TRP A 233 25.83 -7.35 7.16
CA TRP A 233 24.41 -7.18 6.90
C TRP A 233 24.22 -5.90 6.07
N ILE A 234 23.24 -5.92 5.20
CA ILE A 234 22.82 -4.73 4.44
C ILE A 234 21.44 -4.27 4.92
N ASP A 235 21.19 -2.97 4.87
CA ASP A 235 19.84 -2.45 5.10
C ASP A 235 19.00 -2.62 3.84
N ALA A 236 18.16 -3.65 3.80
CA ALA A 236 17.27 -3.92 2.68
C ALA A 236 16.20 -2.83 2.47
N ALA A 237 16.07 -1.85 3.37
CA ALA A 237 15.19 -0.70 3.21
C ALA A 237 15.88 0.51 2.55
N ASP A 238 17.17 0.42 2.20
CA ASP A 238 17.88 1.46 1.49
C ASP A 238 17.29 1.66 0.08
N ASN A 239 17.01 2.90 -0.28
CA ASN A 239 16.42 3.29 -1.56
C ASN A 239 17.27 2.88 -2.78
N ARG A 240 18.58 2.64 -2.61
CA ARG A 240 19.45 2.13 -3.68
C ARG A 240 18.94 0.83 -4.28
N PHE A 241 18.21 0.01 -3.51
CA PHE A 241 17.67 -1.28 -3.94
C PHE A 241 16.28 -1.22 -4.59
N LEU A 242 15.67 -0.03 -4.68
CA LEU A 242 14.30 0.11 -5.20
C LEU A 242 14.20 -0.24 -6.69
N ALA A 243 15.09 0.33 -7.51
CA ALA A 243 15.11 0.10 -8.96
C ALA A 243 16.51 0.36 -9.54
N PRO A 244 17.56 -0.35 -9.10
CA PRO A 244 18.91 -0.15 -9.61
C PRO A 244 19.06 -0.71 -11.03
N GLU A 245 20.05 -0.22 -11.77
CA GLU A 245 20.45 -0.81 -13.05
C GLU A 245 21.00 -2.25 -12.86
N SER A 246 21.77 -2.49 -11.79
CA SER A 246 22.23 -3.81 -11.37
C SER A 246 22.09 -3.93 -9.85
N MET A 247 21.22 -4.83 -9.43
CA MET A 247 21.02 -5.15 -8.01
C MET A 247 22.29 -5.80 -7.41
N LEU A 248 22.98 -6.63 -8.18
CA LEU A 248 24.18 -7.31 -7.74
C LEU A 248 25.32 -6.33 -7.42
N GLU A 249 25.52 -5.31 -8.25
CA GLU A 249 26.56 -4.30 -8.02
C GLU A 249 26.20 -3.38 -6.84
N GLU A 250 24.92 -3.03 -6.67
CA GLU A 250 24.48 -2.24 -5.51
C GLU A 250 24.65 -3.01 -4.19
N VAL A 251 24.31 -4.30 -4.17
CA VAL A 251 24.56 -5.17 -3.00
C VAL A 251 26.06 -5.24 -2.70
N LYS A 252 26.91 -5.43 -3.71
CA LYS A 252 28.37 -5.43 -3.52
C LYS A 252 28.89 -4.09 -3.01
N ALA A 253 28.36 -2.98 -3.52
CA ALA A 253 28.71 -1.64 -3.04
C ALA A 253 28.35 -1.45 -1.57
N SER A 254 27.12 -1.77 -1.20
CA SER A 254 26.65 -1.71 0.18
C SER A 254 27.49 -2.58 1.14
N LEU A 255 27.88 -3.77 0.72
CA LEU A 255 28.73 -4.67 1.51
C LEU A 255 30.18 -4.16 1.68
N ARG A 256 30.66 -3.28 0.82
CA ARG A 256 31.99 -2.63 0.98
C ARG A 256 31.96 -1.43 1.92
N GLU A 257 30.77 -0.84 2.10
CA GLU A 257 30.52 0.30 2.98
C GLU A 257 30.28 -0.16 4.45
N ALA A 258 29.83 -1.42 4.63
CA ALA A 258 29.51 -2.04 5.92
C ALA A 258 30.75 -2.63 6.60
#